data_8c7337a7f2abf14689b615b002d0f3a3
#
_entry.id   8c7337a7f2abf14689b615b002d0f3a3
#
_cell.length_a   1.000
_cell.length_b   1.000
_cell.length_c   1.000
_cell.angle_alpha   90.00
_cell.angle_beta   90.00
_cell.angle_gamma   90.00
#
_symmetry.space_group_name_H-M   'P 1'
#
loop_
_entity.id
_entity.type
_entity.pdbx_description
1 polymer ?
#
loop_
_entity_poly.entity_id
_entity_poly.type
_entity_poly.pdbx_seq_one_letter_code
_entity_poly.pdbx_strand_id
1 'polypeptide(L)'
;PVLCSYLLNRKSTDKKVEKEAWVARKLKELYGKALNGALIHKKIVLGCTIGLFLIALGTFFTLGRSFLPPFNEGSFTINVSSLPGISLEESDEMGRRAEELLMQVPEIQTVARKTGRAELDEHALGVNVSEIEAPFVLKDRSRDAVMNDVRKKLSTISGANIEIGQPISHRIDAMLSGTEANIAIKLFGTDLNLMFTVGNQIKEAIQGIPGLVDLKVEQQIERPQLTITPKRELMAQYGITLPEFEEYVNVMLGGEAVSQVYDDGKTFDLTVKTSDESRTTMEDIRNLMIDAGGKKVPLSYVAEIRSVTGPNTINRENVQRKIVISGNVSERDLRSIVNEIQQKVDASIQLPEGYHIEYGGQFESEQAASRTLLLTSLMSLLVIFLLLYNEFKDAKESGVILLNLPLALIGGVFILKLTSGEVSIPAIIGFISLFGIATRNGMLLISHYTHLRTVENVPLKQAVLQGSMDRLNPILMTALSSALALIPLALNGDLPGNEIQSPMATVILGGLLTSTFLNGFIIPIVYLLMNKEDKE
;
A
#
# COMPACT_ATOMS: atom_id res chain seq x y z
N PRO A 1 -35.25 -15.26 -17.42
CA PRO A 1 -36.24 -15.44 -18.51
C PRO A 1 -37.48 -16.15 -18.05
N VAL A 2 -37.41 -17.29 -17.36
CA VAL A 2 -38.56 -18.09 -16.93
C VAL A 2 -39.48 -17.29 -16.00
N LEU A 3 -38.94 -16.64 -14.96
CA LEU A 3 -39.71 -15.78 -14.05
C LEU A 3 -40.39 -14.61 -14.80
N CYS A 4 -39.66 -13.96 -15.71
CA CYS A 4 -40.21 -12.90 -16.55
C CYS A 4 -41.34 -13.41 -17.44
N SER A 5 -41.20 -14.61 -18.02
CA SER A 5 -42.27 -15.25 -18.82
C SER A 5 -43.52 -15.50 -17.99
N TYR A 6 -43.41 -15.93 -16.74
CA TYR A 6 -44.56 -16.14 -15.85
C TYR A 6 -45.18 -14.84 -15.34
N LEU A 7 -44.34 -13.86 -14.95
CA LEU A 7 -44.81 -12.62 -14.32
C LEU A 7 -45.28 -11.57 -15.34
N LEU A 8 -44.63 -11.51 -16.51
CA LEU A 8 -44.91 -10.50 -17.54
C LEU A 8 -45.88 -11.01 -18.63
N ASN A 9 -46.21 -12.32 -18.67
CA ASN A 9 -47.12 -12.88 -19.62
C ASN A 9 -48.61 -12.64 -19.22
N ARG A 10 -48.93 -11.39 -18.88
CA ARG A 10 -50.35 -10.96 -18.83
C ARG A 10 -50.86 -10.84 -20.26
N LYS A 11 -51.83 -11.64 -20.64
CA LYS A 11 -52.61 -11.44 -21.85
C LYS A 11 -53.24 -10.04 -21.83
N SER A 12 -52.52 -9.06 -22.37
CA SER A 12 -53.07 -7.75 -22.65
C SER A 12 -53.93 -7.87 -23.91
N THR A 13 -55.22 -7.97 -23.73
CA THR A 13 -56.24 -7.94 -24.80
C THR A 13 -56.45 -6.53 -25.35
N ASP A 14 -55.81 -5.53 -24.79
CA ASP A 14 -55.82 -4.16 -25.29
C ASP A 14 -54.41 -3.76 -25.77
N LYS A 15 -54.29 -3.45 -27.06
CA LYS A 15 -53.17 -2.69 -27.63
C LYS A 15 -53.16 -1.25 -27.08
N LYS A 16 -53.02 -1.07 -25.77
CA LYS A 16 -52.58 0.21 -25.22
C LYS A 16 -51.13 0.37 -25.59
N VAL A 17 -50.82 1.27 -26.50
CA VAL A 17 -49.51 1.81 -26.75
C VAL A 17 -48.92 2.13 -25.38
N GLU A 18 -47.90 1.37 -24.94
CA GLU A 18 -47.22 1.59 -23.68
C GLU A 18 -46.69 3.02 -23.70
N LYS A 19 -47.35 3.90 -22.93
CA LYS A 19 -46.89 5.28 -22.80
C LYS A 19 -45.55 5.24 -22.05
N GLU A 20 -44.49 5.54 -22.78
CA GLU A 20 -43.17 5.75 -22.14
C GLU A 20 -43.31 6.70 -20.95
N ALA A 21 -42.57 6.42 -19.88
CA ALA A 21 -42.52 7.29 -18.71
C ALA A 21 -42.18 8.73 -19.14
N TRP A 22 -42.86 9.71 -18.55
CA TRP A 22 -42.69 11.13 -18.91
C TRP A 22 -41.21 11.59 -18.91
N VAL A 23 -40.42 11.14 -17.93
CA VAL A 23 -38.98 11.45 -17.84
C VAL A 23 -38.22 10.89 -19.04
N ALA A 24 -38.47 9.62 -19.41
CA ALA A 24 -37.78 8.96 -20.52
C ALA A 24 -38.07 9.66 -21.85
N ARG A 25 -39.35 10.04 -22.08
CA ARG A 25 -39.77 10.78 -23.28
C ARG A 25 -39.10 12.15 -23.38
N LYS A 26 -39.09 12.91 -22.28
CA LYS A 26 -38.44 14.25 -22.23
C LYS A 26 -36.92 14.17 -22.45
N LEU A 27 -36.27 13.15 -21.87
CA LEU A 27 -34.84 12.89 -22.09
C LEU A 27 -34.56 12.52 -23.55
N LYS A 28 -35.35 11.66 -24.18
CA LYS A 28 -35.22 11.31 -25.60
C LYS A 28 -35.37 12.52 -26.51
N GLU A 29 -36.34 13.39 -26.24
CA GLU A 29 -36.54 14.63 -27.03
C GLU A 29 -35.34 15.59 -26.91
N LEU A 30 -34.83 15.78 -25.68
CA LEU A 30 -33.68 16.64 -25.43
C LEU A 30 -32.42 16.07 -26.10
N TYR A 31 -32.20 14.77 -25.91
CA TYR A 31 -31.07 14.06 -26.51
C TYR A 31 -31.14 14.06 -28.05
N GLY A 32 -32.29 13.84 -28.66
CA GLY A 32 -32.44 13.87 -30.10
C GLY A 32 -32.11 15.24 -30.70
N LYS A 33 -32.52 16.33 -30.05
CA LYS A 33 -32.14 17.71 -30.46
C LYS A 33 -30.62 17.93 -30.31
N ALA A 34 -30.04 17.53 -29.19
CA ALA A 34 -28.61 17.68 -28.94
C ALA A 34 -27.78 16.84 -29.92
N LEU A 35 -28.18 15.59 -30.19
CA LEU A 35 -27.50 14.68 -31.13
C LEU A 35 -27.52 15.26 -32.55
N ASN A 36 -28.70 15.75 -33.02
CA ASN A 36 -28.76 16.41 -34.32
C ASN A 36 -27.84 17.62 -34.43
N GLY A 37 -27.76 18.46 -33.38
CA GLY A 37 -26.79 19.56 -33.29
C GLY A 37 -25.33 19.09 -33.34
N ALA A 38 -25.03 18.03 -32.63
CA ALA A 38 -23.71 17.43 -32.61
C ALA A 38 -23.29 16.84 -33.97
N LEU A 39 -24.22 16.22 -34.68
CA LEU A 39 -24.01 15.70 -36.04
C LEU A 39 -23.74 16.79 -37.08
N ILE A 40 -24.39 17.96 -36.93
CA ILE A 40 -24.13 19.13 -37.78
C ILE A 40 -22.74 19.68 -37.51
N HIS A 41 -22.35 19.81 -36.24
CA HIS A 41 -21.07 20.40 -35.82
C HIS A 41 -20.01 19.34 -35.46
N LYS A 42 -20.02 18.19 -36.16
CA LYS A 42 -19.17 17.01 -35.86
C LYS A 42 -17.70 17.30 -35.67
N LYS A 43 -17.11 18.23 -36.44
CA LYS A 43 -15.69 18.61 -36.30
C LYS A 43 -15.40 19.33 -34.99
N ILE A 44 -16.32 20.18 -34.51
CA ILE A 44 -16.18 20.90 -33.24
C ILE A 44 -16.30 19.91 -32.08
N VAL A 45 -17.30 19.03 -32.10
CA VAL A 45 -17.53 18.03 -31.05
C VAL A 45 -16.31 17.09 -30.92
N LEU A 46 -15.79 16.57 -32.04
CA LEU A 46 -14.58 15.73 -32.03
C LEU A 46 -13.35 16.51 -31.55
N GLY A 47 -13.17 17.76 -32.00
CA GLY A 47 -12.06 18.62 -31.57
C GLY A 47 -12.11 18.91 -30.07
N CYS A 48 -13.27 19.25 -29.51
CA CYS A 48 -13.45 19.43 -28.07
C CYS A 48 -13.17 18.15 -27.28
N THR A 49 -13.62 17.00 -27.77
CA THR A 49 -13.38 15.72 -27.10
C THR A 49 -11.92 15.31 -27.11
N ILE A 50 -11.23 15.50 -28.25
CA ILE A 50 -9.79 15.28 -28.35
C ILE A 50 -9.04 16.25 -27.41
N GLY A 51 -9.45 17.52 -27.37
CA GLY A 51 -8.89 18.51 -26.45
C GLY A 51 -9.04 18.10 -24.99
N LEU A 52 -10.25 17.66 -24.59
CA LEU A 52 -10.51 17.15 -23.25
C LEU A 52 -9.66 15.92 -22.92
N PHE A 53 -9.49 15.01 -23.86
CA PHE A 53 -8.65 13.83 -23.68
C PHE A 53 -7.16 14.22 -23.50
N LEU A 54 -6.65 15.14 -24.30
CA LEU A 54 -5.27 15.63 -24.16
C LEU A 54 -5.05 16.35 -22.83
N ILE A 55 -6.03 17.14 -22.36
CA ILE A 55 -5.98 17.76 -21.02
C ILE A 55 -6.00 16.68 -19.94
N ALA A 56 -6.86 15.68 -20.03
CA ALA A 56 -6.90 14.57 -19.09
C ALA A 56 -5.58 13.80 -19.08
N LEU A 57 -5.00 13.53 -20.25
CA LEU A 57 -3.70 12.87 -20.37
C LEU A 57 -2.58 13.71 -19.72
N GLY A 58 -2.55 15.01 -19.96
CA GLY A 58 -1.61 15.93 -19.30
C GLY A 58 -1.82 15.93 -17.78
N THR A 59 -3.07 15.97 -17.31
CA THR A 59 -3.42 15.89 -15.89
C THR A 59 -2.97 14.57 -15.27
N PHE A 60 -3.11 13.45 -15.97
CA PHE A 60 -2.68 12.14 -15.47
C PHE A 60 -1.19 12.08 -15.11
N PHE A 61 -0.33 12.76 -15.90
CA PHE A 61 1.10 12.85 -15.61
C PHE A 61 1.43 13.80 -14.44
N THR A 62 0.49 14.64 -14.00
CA THR A 62 0.66 15.52 -12.84
C THR A 62 0.06 14.93 -11.56
N LEU A 63 -0.59 13.77 -11.64
CA LEU A 63 -1.08 13.06 -10.46
C LEU A 63 0.07 12.38 -9.73
N GLY A 64 0.05 12.46 -8.40
CA GLY A 64 0.94 11.70 -7.54
C GLY A 64 0.76 10.18 -7.73
N ARG A 65 1.69 9.40 -7.22
CA ARG A 65 1.60 7.94 -7.24
C ARG A 65 1.84 7.37 -5.86
N SER A 66 0.95 6.48 -5.45
CA SER A 66 1.03 5.74 -4.20
C SER A 66 0.82 4.24 -4.44
N PHE A 67 1.35 3.41 -3.55
CA PHE A 67 1.13 1.97 -3.61
C PHE A 67 -0.29 1.64 -3.16
N LEU A 68 -0.58 1.88 -1.89
CA LEU A 68 -1.90 1.72 -1.30
C LEU A 68 -2.39 3.08 -0.77
N PRO A 69 -3.69 3.31 -0.73
CA PRO A 69 -4.24 4.47 -0.01
C PRO A 69 -3.94 4.32 1.48
N PRO A 70 -3.81 5.42 2.22
CA PRO A 70 -3.58 5.37 3.66
C PRO A 70 -4.76 4.69 4.35
N PHE A 71 -4.46 3.68 5.17
CA PHE A 71 -5.45 3.00 5.99
C PHE A 71 -5.95 3.90 7.12
N ASN A 72 -7.17 3.70 7.56
CA ASN A 72 -7.73 4.34 8.77
C ASN A 72 -8.11 3.26 9.78
N GLU A 73 -7.14 2.87 10.59
CA GLU A 73 -7.28 1.74 11.51
C GLU A 73 -7.79 2.16 12.89
N GLY A 74 -7.98 3.48 13.11
CA GLY A 74 -8.44 4.02 14.38
C GLY A 74 -7.44 3.88 15.53
N SER A 75 -6.20 3.48 15.24
CA SER A 75 -5.10 3.38 16.20
C SER A 75 -3.79 3.81 15.55
N PHE A 76 -2.93 4.47 16.31
CA PHE A 76 -1.53 4.66 15.95
C PHE A 76 -0.69 3.57 16.60
N THR A 77 0.29 3.05 15.84
CA THR A 77 1.40 2.26 16.36
C THR A 77 2.64 3.15 16.34
N ILE A 78 3.21 3.37 17.50
CA ILE A 78 4.32 4.31 17.69
C ILE A 78 5.51 3.56 18.26
N ASN A 79 6.62 3.56 17.50
CA ASN A 79 7.87 3.01 17.96
C ASN A 79 8.75 4.12 18.53
N VAL A 80 9.09 4.00 19.81
CA VAL A 80 10.06 4.85 20.51
C VAL A 80 11.36 4.05 20.65
N SER A 81 12.32 4.35 19.78
CA SER A 81 13.58 3.61 19.69
C SER A 81 14.72 4.45 20.27
N SER A 82 15.29 4.02 21.37
CA SER A 82 16.50 4.60 21.98
C SER A 82 17.78 3.94 21.43
N LEU A 83 18.93 4.43 21.89
CA LEU A 83 20.21 3.87 21.47
C LEU A 83 20.35 2.42 21.94
N PRO A 84 20.88 1.52 21.09
CA PRO A 84 21.22 0.15 21.50
C PRO A 84 22.20 0.15 22.68
N GLY A 85 21.97 -0.73 23.67
CA GLY A 85 22.80 -0.80 24.89
C GLY A 85 22.21 -0.05 26.09
N ILE A 86 21.11 0.67 25.91
CA ILE A 86 20.32 1.23 27.02
C ILE A 86 19.75 0.10 27.89
N SER A 87 19.59 0.37 29.19
CA SER A 87 18.91 -0.56 30.09
C SER A 87 17.41 -0.65 29.82
N LEU A 88 16.78 -1.76 30.23
CA LEU A 88 15.34 -1.90 30.15
C LEU A 88 14.60 -0.81 30.94
N GLU A 89 15.12 -0.45 32.11
CA GLU A 89 14.56 0.57 33.00
C GLU A 89 14.53 1.95 32.33
N GLU A 90 15.64 2.37 31.71
CA GLU A 90 15.70 3.66 31.00
C GLU A 90 14.83 3.65 29.72
N SER A 91 14.80 2.54 29.02
CA SER A 91 13.90 2.37 27.87
C SER A 91 12.43 2.44 28.30
N ASP A 92 12.09 1.83 29.43
CA ASP A 92 10.76 1.89 30.02
C ASP A 92 10.37 3.32 30.43
N GLU A 93 11.30 4.06 31.04
CA GLU A 93 11.08 5.46 31.43
C GLU A 93 10.86 6.37 30.20
N MET A 94 11.61 6.15 29.11
CA MET A 94 11.37 6.87 27.85
C MET A 94 9.98 6.56 27.28
N GLY A 95 9.58 5.29 27.31
CA GLY A 95 8.24 4.87 26.90
C GLY A 95 7.14 5.50 27.76
N ARG A 96 7.33 5.57 29.08
CA ARG A 96 6.39 6.21 30.01
C ARG A 96 6.20 7.71 29.70
N ARG A 97 7.29 8.42 29.37
CA ARG A 97 7.21 9.83 28.94
C ARG A 97 6.42 9.98 27.64
N ALA A 98 6.60 9.04 26.71
CA ALA A 98 5.82 9.03 25.46
C ALA A 98 4.31 8.83 25.75
N GLU A 99 3.94 7.91 26.65
CA GLU A 99 2.55 7.71 27.07
C GLU A 99 1.95 8.98 27.66
N GLU A 100 2.67 9.68 28.53
CA GLU A 100 2.20 10.94 29.14
C GLU A 100 1.95 12.05 28.10
N LEU A 101 2.80 12.14 27.07
CA LEU A 101 2.62 13.09 25.97
C LEU A 101 1.46 12.72 25.06
N LEU A 102 1.28 11.44 24.78
CA LEU A 102 0.17 10.93 23.98
C LEU A 102 -1.18 11.17 24.63
N MET A 103 -1.30 10.96 25.93
CA MET A 103 -2.53 11.22 26.69
C MET A 103 -2.92 12.70 26.76
N GLN A 104 -2.03 13.62 26.35
CA GLN A 104 -2.36 15.05 26.18
C GLN A 104 -3.03 15.36 24.82
N VAL A 105 -3.17 14.38 23.93
CA VAL A 105 -3.84 14.56 22.64
C VAL A 105 -5.33 14.22 22.81
N PRO A 106 -6.26 15.15 22.58
CA PRO A 106 -7.69 14.96 22.91
C PRO A 106 -8.38 13.82 22.18
N GLU A 107 -7.85 13.38 21.06
CA GLU A 107 -8.38 12.28 20.24
C GLU A 107 -7.92 10.90 20.72
N ILE A 108 -6.82 10.81 21.46
CA ILE A 108 -6.31 9.56 22.01
C ILE A 108 -7.09 9.20 23.26
N GLN A 109 -7.63 7.99 23.30
CA GLN A 109 -8.49 7.53 24.39
C GLN A 109 -7.72 6.80 25.48
N THR A 110 -6.77 5.98 25.05
CA THR A 110 -5.94 5.16 25.93
C THR A 110 -4.63 4.85 25.21
N VAL A 111 -3.65 4.38 25.94
CA VAL A 111 -2.38 3.89 25.39
C VAL A 111 -2.03 2.56 26.02
N ALA A 112 -1.41 1.67 25.25
CA ALA A 112 -0.86 0.42 25.73
C ALA A 112 0.55 0.26 25.17
N ARG A 113 1.52 -0.06 26.01
CA ARG A 113 2.93 -0.11 25.64
C ARG A 113 3.54 -1.48 25.90
N LYS A 114 4.40 -1.89 24.99
CA LYS A 114 5.32 -3.02 25.15
C LYS A 114 6.74 -2.46 25.11
N THR A 115 7.56 -2.74 26.12
CA THR A 115 8.97 -2.33 26.15
C THR A 115 9.85 -3.56 26.25
N GLY A 116 10.85 -3.64 25.38
CA GLY A 116 11.80 -4.73 25.38
C GLY A 116 11.32 -5.95 24.59
N ARG A 117 12.01 -7.08 24.80
CA ARG A 117 11.85 -8.30 24.03
C ARG A 117 10.85 -9.25 24.69
N ALA A 118 9.88 -9.72 23.92
CA ALA A 118 9.07 -10.88 24.28
C ALA A 118 9.79 -12.17 23.86
N GLU A 119 9.83 -13.17 24.73
CA GLU A 119 10.57 -14.43 24.48
C GLU A 119 9.94 -15.31 23.39
N LEU A 120 8.62 -15.21 23.18
CA LEU A 120 7.85 -16.03 22.25
C LEU A 120 7.39 -15.28 20.99
N ASP A 121 7.80 -14.05 20.79
CA ASP A 121 7.40 -13.24 19.62
C ASP A 121 8.51 -13.26 18.56
N GLU A 122 8.19 -13.76 17.38
CA GLU A 122 9.11 -13.76 16.22
C GLU A 122 9.48 -12.32 15.76
N HIS A 123 8.61 -11.36 16.05
CA HIS A 123 8.81 -9.94 15.74
C HIS A 123 9.27 -9.10 16.93
N ALA A 124 9.85 -9.75 17.95
CA ALA A 124 10.30 -9.08 19.16
C ALA A 124 11.32 -7.99 18.86
N LEU A 125 11.02 -6.78 19.29
CA LEU A 125 11.92 -5.64 19.23
C LEU A 125 13.01 -5.74 20.31
N GLY A 126 14.11 -5.00 20.14
CA GLY A 126 15.18 -4.97 21.13
C GLY A 126 14.76 -4.28 22.43
N VAL A 127 15.55 -4.48 23.49
CA VAL A 127 15.34 -3.84 24.81
C VAL A 127 15.25 -2.32 24.72
N ASN A 128 15.87 -1.73 23.71
CA ASN A 128 15.91 -0.30 23.46
C ASN A 128 14.68 0.25 22.72
N VAL A 129 13.65 -0.55 22.50
CA VAL A 129 12.45 -0.14 21.76
C VAL A 129 11.20 -0.32 22.60
N SER A 130 10.37 0.71 22.63
CA SER A 130 9.01 0.66 23.15
C SER A 130 8.03 0.81 21.99
N GLU A 131 7.12 -0.15 21.81
CA GLU A 131 6.00 -0.09 20.88
C GLU A 131 4.75 0.31 21.63
N ILE A 132 4.10 1.39 21.20
CA ILE A 132 2.91 1.97 21.85
C ILE A 132 1.75 1.90 20.88
N GLU A 133 0.66 1.25 21.30
CA GLU A 133 -0.63 1.30 20.64
C GLU A 133 -1.47 2.43 21.25
N ALA A 134 -1.95 3.34 20.40
CA ALA A 134 -2.71 4.52 20.81
C ALA A 134 -4.01 4.64 19.99
N PRO A 135 -5.08 3.97 20.40
CA PRO A 135 -6.39 4.11 19.79
C PRO A 135 -6.90 5.56 19.88
N PHE A 136 -7.44 6.06 18.77
CA PHE A 136 -7.96 7.43 18.69
C PHE A 136 -9.35 7.49 18.07
N VAL A 137 -10.08 8.53 18.40
CA VAL A 137 -11.36 8.88 17.76
C VAL A 137 -11.27 10.31 17.26
N LEU A 138 -11.37 10.48 15.93
CA LEU A 138 -11.36 11.80 15.32
C LEU A 138 -12.57 12.62 15.78
N LYS A 139 -12.32 13.90 16.11
CA LYS A 139 -13.33 14.88 16.49
C LYS A 139 -13.42 15.95 15.39
N ASP A 140 -12.81 17.10 15.62
CA ASP A 140 -12.86 18.24 14.71
C ASP A 140 -11.64 18.31 13.78
N ARG A 141 -10.58 17.55 14.07
CA ARG A 141 -9.32 17.55 13.31
C ARG A 141 -9.24 16.37 12.38
N SER A 142 -8.57 16.55 11.23
CA SER A 142 -8.22 15.44 10.34
C SER A 142 -7.20 14.51 11.00
N ARG A 143 -7.15 13.26 10.56
CA ARG A 143 -6.15 12.27 11.02
C ARG A 143 -4.72 12.81 10.88
N ASP A 144 -4.39 13.42 9.76
CA ASP A 144 -3.04 13.95 9.51
C ASP A 144 -2.69 15.10 10.45
N ALA A 145 -3.67 15.95 10.78
CA ALA A 145 -3.47 17.00 11.79
C ALA A 145 -3.21 16.43 13.18
N VAL A 146 -3.92 15.35 13.57
CA VAL A 146 -3.69 14.64 14.85
C VAL A 146 -2.31 13.96 14.82
N MET A 147 -1.96 13.28 13.75
CA MET A 147 -0.65 12.64 13.58
C MET A 147 0.50 13.64 13.67
N ASN A 148 0.37 14.80 13.05
CA ASN A 148 1.37 15.88 13.12
C ASN A 148 1.50 16.47 14.53
N ASP A 149 0.40 16.57 15.28
CA ASP A 149 0.43 16.99 16.69
C ASP A 149 1.14 15.96 17.58
N VAL A 150 0.83 14.66 17.38
CA VAL A 150 1.53 13.53 18.04
C VAL A 150 3.02 13.59 17.74
N ARG A 151 3.40 13.71 16.47
CA ARG A 151 4.81 13.80 16.04
C ARG A 151 5.53 14.98 16.71
N LYS A 152 4.90 16.14 16.73
CA LYS A 152 5.45 17.35 17.38
C LYS A 152 5.66 17.16 18.88
N LYS A 153 4.72 16.54 19.59
CA LYS A 153 4.84 16.27 21.03
C LYS A 153 5.94 15.27 21.31
N LEU A 154 5.95 14.14 20.60
CA LEU A 154 6.94 13.09 20.81
C LEU A 154 8.36 13.49 20.41
N SER A 155 8.54 14.40 19.46
CA SER A 155 9.86 14.93 19.09
C SER A 155 10.57 15.69 20.21
N THR A 156 9.88 15.99 21.31
CA THR A 156 10.49 16.59 22.52
C THR A 156 11.25 15.58 23.37
N ILE A 157 11.11 14.27 23.12
CA ILE A 157 11.83 13.22 23.83
C ILE A 157 13.25 13.14 23.26
N SER A 158 14.21 13.62 24.03
CA SER A 158 15.63 13.60 23.63
C SER A 158 16.19 12.18 23.68
N GLY A 159 17.01 11.81 22.69
CA GLY A 159 17.70 10.51 22.65
C GLY A 159 16.85 9.35 22.12
N ALA A 160 15.63 9.61 21.66
CA ALA A 160 14.78 8.63 21.01
C ALA A 160 14.51 8.98 19.55
N ASN A 161 14.47 7.96 18.69
CA ASN A 161 13.89 8.03 17.36
C ASN A 161 12.43 7.63 17.44
N ILE A 162 11.55 8.47 16.91
CA ILE A 162 10.10 8.25 16.89
C ILE A 162 9.67 7.88 15.49
N GLU A 163 8.92 6.80 15.38
CA GLU A 163 8.28 6.35 14.15
C GLU A 163 6.79 6.16 14.41
N ILE A 164 5.95 6.78 13.58
CA ILE A 164 4.50 6.76 13.77
C ILE A 164 3.87 6.14 12.53
N GLY A 165 3.13 5.07 12.75
CA GLY A 165 2.36 4.37 11.73
C GLY A 165 1.02 3.91 12.27
N GLN A 166 0.48 2.88 11.65
CA GLN A 166 -0.74 2.21 12.06
C GLN A 166 -0.51 0.69 12.07
N PRO A 167 -1.27 -0.09 12.86
CA PRO A 167 -0.97 -1.49 13.10
C PRO A 167 -0.83 -2.37 11.84
N ILE A 168 -1.77 -2.27 10.90
CA ILE A 168 -1.75 -3.05 9.66
C ILE A 168 -0.73 -2.48 8.68
N SER A 169 -0.69 -1.15 8.53
CA SER A 169 0.27 -0.48 7.64
C SER A 169 1.71 -0.83 8.00
N HIS A 170 2.09 -0.76 9.29
CA HIS A 170 3.42 -1.13 9.78
C HIS A 170 3.77 -2.59 9.43
N ARG A 171 2.82 -3.51 9.63
CA ARG A 171 3.03 -4.93 9.29
C ARG A 171 3.18 -5.16 7.79
N ILE A 172 2.37 -4.49 6.98
CA ILE A 172 2.49 -4.56 5.51
C ILE A 172 3.85 -4.05 5.07
N ASP A 173 4.29 -2.89 5.59
CA ASP A 173 5.58 -2.30 5.24
C ASP A 173 6.73 -3.21 5.68
N ALA A 174 6.69 -3.76 6.89
CA ALA A 174 7.68 -4.72 7.39
C ALA A 174 7.75 -6.00 6.54
N MET A 175 6.61 -6.54 6.10
CA MET A 175 6.57 -7.72 5.24
C MET A 175 7.10 -7.46 3.83
N LEU A 176 6.84 -6.26 3.28
CA LEU A 176 7.24 -5.92 1.90
C LEU A 176 8.71 -5.53 1.79
N SER A 177 9.26 -4.84 2.80
CA SER A 177 10.58 -4.22 2.72
C SER A 177 11.55 -4.65 3.83
N GLY A 178 11.05 -5.36 4.83
CA GLY A 178 11.80 -5.67 6.05
C GLY A 178 11.99 -4.45 6.99
N THR A 179 11.25 -3.36 6.74
CA THR A 179 11.20 -2.16 7.59
C THR A 179 9.76 -1.68 7.72
N GLU A 180 9.42 -1.08 8.86
CA GLU A 180 8.07 -0.56 9.15
C GLU A 180 7.80 0.82 8.54
N ALA A 181 8.59 1.24 7.54
CA ALA A 181 8.52 2.56 6.91
C ALA A 181 8.16 2.47 5.43
N ASN A 182 7.54 3.55 4.91
CA ASN A 182 7.12 3.62 3.51
C ASN A 182 8.29 3.59 2.51
N ILE A 183 9.45 4.15 2.90
CA ILE A 183 10.66 4.23 2.08
C ILE A 183 11.79 3.50 2.81
N ALA A 184 12.46 2.59 2.11
CA ALA A 184 13.65 1.90 2.56
C ALA A 184 14.79 2.12 1.57
N ILE A 185 15.83 2.83 1.98
CA ILE A 185 17.07 2.97 1.21
C ILE A 185 18.01 1.90 1.75
N LYS A 186 18.24 0.85 0.98
CA LYS A 186 19.03 -0.31 1.36
C LYS A 186 20.47 -0.09 0.87
N LEU A 187 21.40 0.14 1.78
CA LEU A 187 22.82 0.26 1.48
C LEU A 187 23.49 -1.11 1.69
N PHE A 188 24.05 -1.66 0.65
CA PHE A 188 24.78 -2.93 0.67
C PHE A 188 26.29 -2.69 0.71
N GLY A 189 27.00 -3.53 1.47
CA GLY A 189 28.45 -3.45 1.61
C GLY A 189 29.04 -4.53 2.52
N THR A 190 30.33 -4.48 2.73
CA THR A 190 31.06 -5.49 3.53
C THR A 190 31.37 -5.04 4.96
N ASP A 191 31.59 -3.74 5.17
CA ASP A 191 31.95 -3.15 6.46
C ASP A 191 30.77 -2.39 7.06
N LEU A 192 30.27 -2.83 8.22
CA LEU A 192 29.10 -2.27 8.89
C LEU A 192 29.33 -0.82 9.37
N ASN A 193 30.55 -0.51 9.85
CA ASN A 193 30.86 0.82 10.34
C ASN A 193 30.95 1.84 9.21
N LEU A 194 31.55 1.43 8.09
CA LEU A 194 31.58 2.25 6.88
C LEU A 194 30.16 2.45 6.31
N MET A 195 29.33 1.39 6.26
CA MET A 195 27.94 1.49 5.85
C MET A 195 27.15 2.45 6.75
N PHE A 196 27.34 2.39 8.07
CA PHE A 196 26.68 3.29 9.00
C PHE A 196 27.11 4.76 8.78
N THR A 197 28.40 4.98 8.51
CA THR A 197 28.93 6.32 8.18
C THR A 197 28.29 6.86 6.90
N VAL A 198 28.28 6.07 5.83
CA VAL A 198 27.65 6.42 4.55
C VAL A 198 26.13 6.60 4.73
N GLY A 199 25.48 5.75 5.52
CA GLY A 199 24.06 5.87 5.83
C GLY A 199 23.71 7.20 6.51
N ASN A 200 24.55 7.68 7.42
CA ASN A 200 24.38 9.00 8.04
C ASN A 200 24.60 10.14 7.04
N GLN A 201 25.58 10.03 6.14
CA GLN A 201 25.77 11.00 5.06
C GLN A 201 24.54 11.07 4.13
N ILE A 202 23.96 9.92 3.79
CA ILE A 202 22.71 9.86 3.03
C ILE A 202 21.60 10.56 3.81
N LYS A 203 21.41 10.23 5.09
CA LYS A 203 20.41 10.88 5.96
C LYS A 203 20.56 12.40 5.96
N GLU A 204 21.78 12.92 6.15
CA GLU A 204 22.06 14.37 6.14
C GLU A 204 21.70 15.02 4.79
N ALA A 205 22.02 14.35 3.68
CA ALA A 205 21.73 14.85 2.34
C ALA A 205 20.22 14.96 2.05
N ILE A 206 19.40 14.08 2.63
CA ILE A 206 17.96 13.97 2.30
C ILE A 206 17.03 14.54 3.38
N GLN A 207 17.51 14.80 4.61
CA GLN A 207 16.66 15.25 5.74
C GLN A 207 15.88 16.54 5.49
N GLY A 208 16.28 17.35 4.51
CA GLY A 208 15.59 18.60 4.14
C GLY A 208 14.55 18.43 3.04
N ILE A 209 14.20 17.23 2.61
CA ILE A 209 13.20 17.01 1.56
C ILE A 209 11.80 17.23 2.14
N PRO A 210 10.99 18.15 1.58
CA PRO A 210 9.63 18.37 2.05
C PRO A 210 8.78 17.11 1.88
N GLY A 211 8.05 16.73 2.91
CA GLY A 211 7.21 15.54 2.91
C GLY A 211 7.92 14.24 3.32
N LEU A 212 9.25 14.25 3.51
CA LEU A 212 9.99 13.14 4.10
C LEU A 212 10.06 13.33 5.61
N VAL A 213 9.51 12.40 6.37
CA VAL A 213 9.43 12.44 7.85
C VAL A 213 9.94 11.13 8.47
N ASP A 214 10.13 11.12 9.79
CA ASP A 214 10.54 9.95 10.59
C ASP A 214 11.82 9.28 10.05
N LEU A 215 12.76 10.10 9.55
CA LEU A 215 13.97 9.64 8.89
C LEU A 215 14.98 9.07 9.89
N LYS A 216 15.31 7.79 9.77
CA LYS A 216 16.28 7.10 10.62
C LYS A 216 17.27 6.26 9.81
N VAL A 217 18.44 6.04 10.39
CA VAL A 217 19.43 5.05 9.93
C VAL A 217 19.40 3.90 10.92
N GLU A 218 19.43 2.68 10.42
CA GLU A 218 19.58 1.50 11.26
C GLU A 218 20.83 1.62 12.13
N GLN A 219 20.63 1.52 13.44
CA GLN A 219 21.71 1.76 14.40
C GLN A 219 22.72 0.60 14.40
N GLN A 220 23.98 0.94 14.19
CA GLN A 220 25.11 0.02 14.24
C GLN A 220 26.05 0.43 15.38
N ILE A 221 25.61 0.17 16.61
CA ILE A 221 26.40 0.43 17.79
C ILE A 221 26.99 -0.89 18.28
N GLU A 222 28.28 -0.92 18.45
CA GLU A 222 28.96 -2.08 19.05
C GLU A 222 28.49 -2.25 20.50
N ARG A 223 27.98 -3.44 20.82
CA ARG A 223 27.55 -3.80 22.17
C ARG A 223 28.64 -4.57 22.89
N PRO A 224 28.84 -4.34 24.21
CA PRO A 224 29.58 -5.25 25.03
C PRO A 224 28.98 -6.64 24.99
N GLN A 225 29.76 -7.63 24.69
CA GLN A 225 29.37 -9.04 24.63
C GLN A 225 30.31 -9.84 25.53
N LEU A 226 29.76 -10.87 26.16
CA LEU A 226 30.55 -11.81 26.95
C LEU A 226 30.88 -13.03 26.09
N THR A 227 32.14 -13.26 25.85
CA THR A 227 32.64 -14.46 25.16
C THR A 227 33.21 -15.41 26.17
N ILE A 228 32.66 -16.64 26.23
CA ILE A 228 33.10 -17.72 27.11
C ILE A 228 33.69 -18.83 26.23
N THR A 229 34.99 -18.93 26.17
CA THR A 229 35.71 -19.90 25.32
C THR A 229 36.20 -21.08 26.16
N PRO A 230 35.72 -22.32 25.90
CA PRO A 230 36.12 -23.48 26.65
C PRO A 230 37.61 -23.82 26.45
N LYS A 231 38.34 -24.09 27.53
CA LYS A 231 39.71 -24.60 27.51
C LYS A 231 39.66 -26.13 27.47
N ARG A 232 39.55 -26.71 26.28
CA ARG A 232 39.27 -28.14 26.07
C ARG A 232 40.24 -29.08 26.79
N GLU A 233 41.52 -28.73 26.89
CA GLU A 233 42.52 -29.54 27.59
C GLU A 233 42.23 -29.61 29.09
N LEU A 234 41.91 -28.48 29.72
CA LEU A 234 41.54 -28.43 31.14
C LEU A 234 40.22 -29.07 31.41
N MET A 235 39.23 -28.89 30.54
CA MET A 235 37.96 -29.60 30.65
C MET A 235 38.13 -31.13 30.63
N ALA A 236 38.99 -31.65 29.74
CA ALA A 236 39.29 -33.07 29.69
C ALA A 236 39.98 -33.57 30.97
N GLN A 237 40.88 -32.79 31.56
CA GLN A 237 41.52 -33.12 32.86
C GLN A 237 40.52 -33.20 34.02
N TYR A 238 39.48 -32.39 33.98
CA TYR A 238 38.40 -32.34 34.95
C TYR A 238 37.22 -33.29 34.62
N GLY A 239 37.30 -33.99 33.48
CA GLY A 239 36.25 -34.91 33.04
C GLY A 239 34.96 -34.22 32.58
N ILE A 240 35.02 -32.93 32.19
CA ILE A 240 33.87 -32.16 31.72
C ILE A 240 33.76 -32.30 30.21
N THR A 241 32.63 -32.75 29.71
CA THR A 241 32.34 -32.78 28.26
C THR A 241 31.87 -31.43 27.75
N LEU A 242 32.00 -31.19 26.44
CA LEU A 242 31.53 -29.94 25.83
C LEU A 242 30.00 -29.70 25.98
N PRO A 243 29.15 -30.71 25.79
CA PRO A 243 27.71 -30.56 26.05
C PRO A 243 27.35 -30.17 27.50
N GLU A 244 28.00 -30.81 28.49
CA GLU A 244 27.80 -30.47 29.91
C GLU A 244 28.25 -29.03 30.21
N PHE A 245 29.34 -28.59 29.58
CA PHE A 245 29.81 -27.20 29.69
C PHE A 245 28.79 -26.20 29.07
N GLU A 246 28.26 -26.48 27.87
CA GLU A 246 27.29 -25.65 27.20
C GLU A 246 25.97 -25.59 27.99
N GLU A 247 25.47 -26.72 28.45
CA GLU A 247 24.26 -26.79 29.31
C GLU A 247 24.47 -25.97 30.59
N TYR A 248 25.62 -26.14 31.25
CA TYR A 248 25.93 -25.36 32.44
C TYR A 248 25.95 -23.85 32.19
N VAL A 249 26.60 -23.39 31.13
CA VAL A 249 26.67 -21.97 30.79
C VAL A 249 25.29 -21.42 30.47
N ASN A 250 24.48 -22.18 29.72
CA ASN A 250 23.12 -21.81 29.38
C ASN A 250 22.22 -21.68 30.60
N VAL A 251 22.23 -22.68 31.48
CA VAL A 251 21.41 -22.67 32.71
C VAL A 251 21.84 -21.55 33.66
N MET A 252 23.15 -21.40 33.88
CA MET A 252 23.65 -20.45 34.86
C MET A 252 23.51 -19.00 34.43
N LEU A 253 23.70 -18.68 33.17
CA LEU A 253 23.64 -17.31 32.65
C LEU A 253 22.30 -16.96 32.01
N GLY A 254 21.74 -17.85 31.19
CA GLY A 254 20.49 -17.63 30.48
C GLY A 254 19.25 -18.04 31.27
N GLY A 255 19.38 -19.13 32.04
CA GLY A 255 18.26 -19.85 32.63
C GLY A 255 17.64 -20.85 31.64
N GLU A 256 17.14 -21.97 32.16
CA GLU A 256 16.48 -23.02 31.37
C GLU A 256 15.10 -23.33 31.93
N ALA A 257 14.11 -23.36 31.06
CA ALA A 257 12.75 -23.77 31.40
C ALA A 257 12.69 -25.29 31.55
N VAL A 258 12.67 -25.76 32.79
CA VAL A 258 12.70 -27.21 33.12
C VAL A 258 11.32 -27.84 33.18
N SER A 259 10.25 -27.07 33.34
CA SER A 259 8.87 -27.50 33.41
C SER A 259 7.90 -26.33 33.18
N GLN A 260 6.61 -26.64 33.15
CA GLN A 260 5.55 -25.66 33.08
C GLN A 260 4.60 -25.79 34.25
N VAL A 261 4.17 -24.66 34.79
CA VAL A 261 3.15 -24.56 35.83
C VAL A 261 1.86 -24.03 35.20
N TYR A 262 0.78 -24.74 35.42
CA TYR A 262 -0.56 -24.36 34.97
C TYR A 262 -1.31 -23.75 36.13
N ASP A 263 -1.70 -22.50 36.03
CA ASP A 263 -2.45 -21.81 37.06
C ASP A 263 -3.57 -20.96 36.41
N ASP A 264 -4.81 -21.19 36.84
CA ASP A 264 -6.01 -20.47 36.39
C ASP A 264 -6.14 -20.25 34.88
N GLY A 265 -5.85 -21.32 34.10
CA GLY A 265 -5.91 -21.30 32.63
C GLY A 265 -4.71 -20.63 31.95
N LYS A 266 -3.69 -20.23 32.69
CA LYS A 266 -2.42 -19.68 32.19
C LYS A 266 -1.31 -20.69 32.37
N THR A 267 -0.32 -20.64 31.51
CA THR A 267 0.88 -21.46 31.53
C THR A 267 2.09 -20.60 31.84
N PHE A 268 2.88 -20.98 32.83
CA PHE A 268 4.11 -20.30 33.23
C PHE A 268 5.26 -21.29 33.13
N ASP A 269 6.40 -20.84 32.57
CA ASP A 269 7.60 -21.63 32.54
C ASP A 269 8.28 -21.62 33.91
N LEU A 270 8.63 -22.80 34.41
CA LEU A 270 9.48 -22.97 35.58
C LEU A 270 10.93 -22.93 35.14
N THR A 271 11.59 -21.80 35.35
CA THR A 271 12.95 -21.54 34.89
C THR A 271 13.95 -21.68 36.04
N VAL A 272 14.99 -22.47 35.82
CA VAL A 272 16.14 -22.59 36.71
C VAL A 272 17.27 -21.71 36.20
N LYS A 273 17.76 -20.82 37.04
CA LYS A 273 18.90 -19.93 36.75
C LYS A 273 19.68 -19.58 38.03
N THR A 274 20.88 -19.06 37.88
CA THR A 274 21.61 -18.48 38.98
C THR A 274 20.94 -17.20 39.48
N SER A 275 21.08 -16.87 40.77
CA SER A 275 20.59 -15.60 41.30
C SER A 275 21.22 -14.41 40.56
N ASP A 276 20.47 -13.33 40.41
CA ASP A 276 20.97 -12.16 39.69
C ASP A 276 22.20 -11.54 40.33
N GLU A 277 22.30 -11.61 41.66
CA GLU A 277 23.47 -11.15 42.45
C GLU A 277 24.78 -11.88 42.06
N SER A 278 24.69 -13.16 41.70
CA SER A 278 25.86 -14.01 41.35
C SER A 278 26.33 -13.83 39.90
N ARG A 279 25.75 -12.93 39.13
CA ARG A 279 26.10 -12.65 37.73
C ARG A 279 26.12 -11.17 37.38
N THR A 280 26.25 -10.31 38.40
CA THR A 280 26.23 -8.85 38.20
C THR A 280 27.54 -8.34 37.61
N THR A 281 28.66 -8.92 38.05
CA THR A 281 30.00 -8.50 37.61
C THR A 281 30.70 -9.61 36.84
N MET A 282 31.75 -9.23 36.08
CA MET A 282 32.62 -10.18 35.38
C MET A 282 33.32 -11.14 36.38
N GLU A 283 33.64 -10.65 37.57
CA GLU A 283 34.27 -11.46 38.61
C GLU A 283 33.32 -12.49 39.18
N ASP A 284 32.05 -12.14 39.37
CA ASP A 284 31.03 -13.10 39.81
C ASP A 284 30.89 -14.23 38.79
N ILE A 285 30.83 -13.90 37.50
CA ILE A 285 30.72 -14.89 36.40
C ILE A 285 31.97 -15.79 36.36
N ARG A 286 33.18 -15.25 36.56
CA ARG A 286 34.43 -16.03 36.62
C ARG A 286 34.46 -17.02 37.76
N ASN A 287 33.79 -16.68 38.84
CA ASN A 287 33.77 -17.47 40.09
C ASN A 287 32.56 -18.45 40.14
N LEU A 288 31.69 -18.48 39.13
CA LEU A 288 30.64 -19.52 39.05
C LEU A 288 31.25 -20.91 39.07
N MET A 289 30.67 -21.81 39.89
CA MET A 289 31.25 -23.13 40.15
C MET A 289 30.59 -24.19 39.24
N ILE A 290 31.39 -24.76 38.33
CA ILE A 290 30.97 -25.91 37.51
C ILE A 290 31.29 -27.24 38.21
N ASP A 291 30.44 -28.21 38.08
CA ASP A 291 30.71 -29.58 38.61
C ASP A 291 31.65 -30.33 37.68
N ALA A 292 32.70 -30.87 38.26
CA ALA A 292 33.76 -31.61 37.61
C ALA A 292 33.91 -32.99 38.28
N GLY A 293 32.98 -33.90 38.03
CA GLY A 293 33.01 -35.26 38.61
C GLY A 293 32.91 -35.28 40.14
N GLY A 294 32.03 -34.44 40.72
CA GLY A 294 31.79 -34.30 42.15
C GLY A 294 32.72 -33.29 42.85
N LYS A 295 33.61 -32.61 42.12
CA LYS A 295 34.40 -31.47 42.59
C LYS A 295 33.92 -30.20 41.93
N LYS A 296 33.77 -29.13 42.70
CA LYS A 296 33.37 -27.82 42.15
C LYS A 296 34.63 -27.03 41.80
N VAL A 297 34.74 -26.58 40.55
CA VAL A 297 35.83 -25.72 40.03
C VAL A 297 35.26 -24.42 39.47
N PRO A 298 35.96 -23.29 39.69
CA PRO A 298 35.52 -22.03 39.10
C PRO A 298 35.50 -22.09 37.56
N LEU A 299 34.50 -21.46 36.93
CA LEU A 299 34.36 -21.40 35.48
C LEU A 299 35.61 -20.85 34.78
N SER A 300 36.30 -19.90 35.40
CA SER A 300 37.57 -19.30 34.90
C SER A 300 38.70 -20.31 34.73
N TYR A 301 38.68 -21.45 35.44
CA TYR A 301 39.68 -22.52 35.27
C TYR A 301 39.49 -23.27 33.96
N VAL A 302 38.25 -23.57 33.59
CA VAL A 302 37.89 -24.40 32.42
C VAL A 302 37.49 -23.58 31.20
N ALA A 303 37.35 -22.27 31.37
CA ALA A 303 36.98 -21.36 30.26
C ALA A 303 37.79 -20.05 30.32
N GLU A 304 37.96 -19.44 29.20
CA GLU A 304 38.44 -18.06 29.08
C GLU A 304 37.21 -17.15 28.91
N ILE A 305 37.08 -16.16 29.80
CA ILE A 305 35.96 -15.26 29.87
C ILE A 305 36.46 -13.86 29.54
N ARG A 306 36.02 -13.33 28.39
CA ARG A 306 36.40 -12.01 27.89
C ARG A 306 35.20 -11.13 27.61
N SER A 307 35.30 -9.85 27.93
CA SER A 307 34.40 -8.84 27.37
C SER A 307 34.94 -8.42 26.00
N VAL A 308 34.11 -8.57 24.98
CA VAL A 308 34.41 -8.13 23.61
C VAL A 308 33.32 -7.16 23.16
N THR A 309 33.60 -6.41 22.11
CA THR A 309 32.55 -5.62 21.44
C THR A 309 32.18 -6.29 20.14
N GLY A 310 30.92 -6.22 19.79
CA GLY A 310 30.42 -6.78 18.55
C GLY A 310 29.20 -6.02 18.02
N PRO A 311 28.87 -6.20 16.75
CA PRO A 311 27.75 -5.51 16.14
C PRO A 311 26.44 -5.93 16.84
N ASN A 312 25.51 -4.98 16.95
CA ASN A 312 24.20 -5.20 17.52
C ASN A 312 23.38 -6.20 16.69
N THR A 313 23.32 -5.95 15.39
CA THR A 313 22.57 -6.74 14.41
C THR A 313 23.34 -6.75 13.09
N ILE A 314 23.31 -7.85 12.38
CA ILE A 314 23.85 -7.97 11.03
C ILE A 314 22.70 -8.40 10.10
N ASN A 315 22.09 -7.43 9.45
CA ASN A 315 21.05 -7.71 8.47
C ASN A 315 21.65 -8.09 7.12
N ARG A 316 21.02 -9.07 6.48
CA ARG A 316 21.41 -9.56 5.15
C ARG A 316 20.20 -9.70 4.24
N GLU A 317 20.43 -9.40 2.96
CA GLU A 317 19.50 -9.68 1.89
C GLU A 317 20.29 -10.26 0.71
N ASN A 318 19.82 -11.34 0.11
CA ASN A 318 20.52 -12.05 -0.98
C ASN A 318 22.01 -12.34 -0.64
N VAL A 319 22.26 -12.80 0.60
CA VAL A 319 23.60 -13.12 1.14
C VAL A 319 24.50 -11.89 1.42
N GLN A 320 24.14 -10.70 0.96
CA GLN A 320 24.90 -9.48 1.18
C GLN A 320 24.48 -8.78 2.49
N ARG A 321 25.43 -8.18 3.20
CA ARG A 321 25.13 -7.33 4.37
C ARG A 321 24.46 -6.06 3.91
N LYS A 322 23.48 -5.59 4.67
CA LYS A 322 22.80 -4.32 4.40
C LYS A 322 22.61 -3.50 5.67
N ILE A 323 22.54 -2.19 5.49
CA ILE A 323 21.99 -1.23 6.47
C ILE A 323 20.84 -0.49 5.78
N VAL A 324 19.78 -0.23 6.53
CA VAL A 324 18.60 0.44 5.99
C VAL A 324 18.51 1.86 6.53
N ILE A 325 18.33 2.82 5.63
CA ILE A 325 17.90 4.17 5.93
C ILE A 325 16.40 4.23 5.60
N SER A 326 15.57 4.45 6.59
CA SER A 326 14.11 4.40 6.44
C SER A 326 13.48 5.76 6.73
N GLY A 327 12.32 6.00 6.11
CA GLY A 327 11.55 7.21 6.34
C GLY A 327 10.11 7.07 5.86
N ASN A 328 9.24 7.93 6.39
CA ASN A 328 7.84 7.97 6.05
C ASN A 328 7.50 9.16 5.15
N VAL A 329 6.35 9.07 4.48
CA VAL A 329 5.83 10.09 3.59
C VAL A 329 4.68 10.82 4.28
N SER A 330 4.67 12.15 4.20
CA SER A 330 3.60 13.01 4.71
C SER A 330 3.30 14.14 3.73
N GLU A 331 2.02 14.35 3.42
CA GLU A 331 1.51 15.46 2.61
C GLU A 331 2.05 15.54 1.16
N ARG A 332 2.73 14.51 0.68
CA ARG A 332 3.32 14.44 -0.66
C ARG A 332 3.34 13.00 -1.17
N ASP A 333 3.31 12.79 -2.47
CA ASP A 333 3.31 11.46 -3.06
C ASP A 333 4.67 10.74 -2.97
N LEU A 334 4.60 9.43 -2.81
CA LEU A 334 5.75 8.56 -2.60
C LEU A 334 6.79 8.65 -3.74
N ARG A 335 6.33 8.62 -4.99
CA ARG A 335 7.23 8.58 -6.15
C ARG A 335 8.04 9.87 -6.31
N SER A 336 7.42 11.03 -6.09
CA SER A 336 8.13 12.32 -6.20
C SER A 336 9.20 12.47 -5.13
N ILE A 337 8.93 11.99 -3.90
CA ILE A 337 9.90 12.00 -2.81
C ILE A 337 11.07 11.07 -3.13
N VAL A 338 10.81 9.84 -3.57
CA VAL A 338 11.89 8.88 -3.90
C VAL A 338 12.74 9.38 -5.06
N ASN A 339 12.15 9.98 -6.10
CA ASN A 339 12.90 10.57 -7.20
C ASN A 339 13.83 11.71 -6.71
N GLU A 340 13.35 12.56 -5.79
CA GLU A 340 14.16 13.63 -5.20
C GLU A 340 15.27 13.07 -4.32
N ILE A 341 15.00 12.00 -3.55
CA ILE A 341 16.00 11.27 -2.78
C ILE A 341 17.10 10.75 -3.72
N GLN A 342 16.73 10.05 -4.79
CA GLN A 342 17.69 9.51 -5.78
C GLN A 342 18.58 10.61 -6.35
N GLN A 343 17.98 11.72 -6.79
CA GLN A 343 18.74 12.85 -7.34
C GLN A 343 19.74 13.44 -6.34
N LYS A 344 19.33 13.60 -5.07
CA LYS A 344 20.22 14.16 -4.02
C LYS A 344 21.33 13.18 -3.64
N VAL A 345 20.99 11.89 -3.52
CA VAL A 345 21.96 10.85 -3.19
C VAL A 345 23.00 10.73 -4.31
N ASP A 346 22.57 10.63 -5.57
CA ASP A 346 23.45 10.51 -6.74
C ASP A 346 24.36 11.75 -6.90
N ALA A 347 23.87 12.95 -6.51
CA ALA A 347 24.65 14.18 -6.60
C ALA A 347 25.66 14.37 -5.45
N SER A 348 25.38 13.80 -4.25
CA SER A 348 26.12 14.14 -3.03
C SER A 348 26.95 13.00 -2.46
N ILE A 349 26.61 11.75 -2.77
CA ILE A 349 27.20 10.58 -2.15
C ILE A 349 28.08 9.83 -3.15
N GLN A 350 29.35 9.65 -2.80
CA GLN A 350 30.26 8.76 -3.53
C GLN A 350 30.37 7.43 -2.78
N LEU A 351 29.85 6.38 -3.39
CA LEU A 351 29.91 5.04 -2.80
C LEU A 351 31.30 4.44 -2.98
N PRO A 352 31.87 3.79 -1.94
CA PRO A 352 33.08 3.02 -2.06
C PRO A 352 32.92 1.84 -3.05
N GLU A 353 34.02 1.33 -3.56
CA GLU A 353 34.01 0.18 -4.46
C GLU A 353 33.39 -1.06 -3.78
N GLY A 354 32.46 -1.73 -4.49
CA GLY A 354 31.72 -2.87 -3.96
C GLY A 354 30.48 -2.52 -3.11
N TYR A 355 30.16 -1.22 -2.96
CA TYR A 355 28.94 -0.77 -2.28
C TYR A 355 27.90 -0.32 -3.31
N HIS A 356 26.64 -0.57 -3.01
CA HIS A 356 25.53 -0.10 -3.86
C HIS A 356 24.28 0.19 -3.03
N ILE A 357 23.36 0.95 -3.63
CA ILE A 357 22.09 1.34 -3.01
C ILE A 357 20.95 0.75 -3.81
N GLU A 358 19.96 0.20 -3.12
CA GLU A 358 18.67 -0.18 -3.68
C GLU A 358 17.55 0.59 -2.95
N TYR A 359 16.52 0.99 -3.71
CA TYR A 359 15.38 1.71 -3.18
C TYR A 359 14.19 0.77 -3.07
N GLY A 360 13.83 0.42 -1.85
CA GLY A 360 12.78 -0.52 -1.49
C GLY A 360 11.60 0.15 -0.78
N GLY A 361 10.85 -0.65 -0.05
CA GLY A 361 9.63 -0.24 0.62
C GLY A 361 8.42 -0.27 -0.29
N GLN A 362 7.43 0.53 0.01
CA GLN A 362 6.22 0.67 -0.82
C GLN A 362 6.54 1.12 -2.25
N PHE A 363 7.65 1.83 -2.46
CA PHE A 363 8.09 2.27 -3.80
C PHE A 363 8.39 1.09 -4.72
N GLU A 364 9.14 0.10 -4.26
CA GLU A 364 9.46 -1.12 -5.02
C GLU A 364 8.18 -1.89 -5.37
N SER A 365 7.30 -2.05 -4.40
CA SER A 365 6.02 -2.72 -4.57
C SER A 365 5.10 -1.98 -5.55
N GLU A 366 5.05 -0.64 -5.49
CA GLU A 366 4.31 0.20 -6.43
C GLU A 366 4.85 0.02 -7.86
N GLN A 367 6.16 0.05 -8.03
CA GLN A 367 6.79 -0.09 -9.33
C GLN A 367 6.53 -1.47 -9.95
N ALA A 368 6.69 -2.55 -9.17
CA ALA A 368 6.45 -3.92 -9.60
C ALA A 368 4.96 -4.14 -9.96
N ALA A 369 4.05 -3.68 -9.09
CA ALA A 369 2.61 -3.76 -9.31
C ALA A 369 2.17 -2.94 -10.53
N SER A 370 2.63 -1.70 -10.66
CA SER A 370 2.32 -0.84 -11.82
C SER A 370 2.78 -1.45 -13.14
N ARG A 371 3.98 -2.05 -13.18
CA ARG A 371 4.48 -2.76 -14.37
C ARG A 371 3.61 -3.97 -14.72
N THR A 372 3.27 -4.78 -13.73
CA THR A 372 2.41 -5.96 -13.92
C THR A 372 1.02 -5.55 -14.40
N LEU A 373 0.42 -4.53 -13.78
CA LEU A 373 -0.90 -4.01 -14.16
C LEU A 373 -0.89 -3.38 -15.57
N LEU A 374 0.19 -2.71 -15.97
CA LEU A 374 0.33 -2.20 -17.34
C LEU A 374 0.32 -3.35 -18.36
N LEU A 375 1.11 -4.39 -18.13
CA LEU A 375 1.16 -5.55 -19.02
C LEU A 375 -0.18 -6.28 -19.08
N THR A 376 -0.82 -6.51 -17.94
CA THR A 376 -2.15 -7.15 -17.89
C THR A 376 -3.24 -6.28 -18.52
N SER A 377 -3.15 -4.95 -18.38
CA SER A 377 -4.06 -4.02 -19.07
C SER A 377 -3.95 -4.09 -20.57
N LEU A 378 -2.72 -4.09 -21.10
CA LEU A 378 -2.48 -4.24 -22.55
C LEU A 378 -2.98 -5.60 -23.06
N MET A 379 -2.75 -6.68 -22.31
CA MET A 379 -3.27 -8.00 -22.64
C MET A 379 -4.81 -8.03 -22.63
N SER A 380 -5.42 -7.42 -21.64
CA SER A 380 -6.89 -7.29 -21.56
C SER A 380 -7.47 -6.52 -22.74
N LEU A 381 -6.83 -5.42 -23.15
CA LEU A 381 -7.22 -4.65 -24.32
C LEU A 381 -7.13 -5.48 -25.62
N LEU A 382 -6.06 -6.27 -25.74
CA LEU A 382 -5.91 -7.18 -26.89
C LEU A 382 -7.03 -8.23 -26.92
N VAL A 383 -7.32 -8.85 -25.77
CA VAL A 383 -8.42 -9.84 -25.67
C VAL A 383 -9.76 -9.21 -26.00
N ILE A 384 -10.05 -8.02 -25.46
CA ILE A 384 -11.28 -7.27 -25.77
C ILE A 384 -11.37 -7.00 -27.27
N PHE A 385 -10.28 -6.53 -27.88
CA PHE A 385 -10.24 -6.29 -29.33
C PHE A 385 -10.51 -7.56 -30.14
N LEU A 386 -9.89 -8.69 -29.78
CA LEU A 386 -10.09 -9.98 -30.46
C LEU A 386 -11.53 -10.48 -30.32
N LEU A 387 -12.14 -10.33 -29.14
CA LEU A 387 -13.55 -10.69 -28.92
C LEU A 387 -14.50 -9.83 -29.77
N LEU A 388 -14.27 -8.51 -29.81
CA LEU A 388 -15.03 -7.59 -30.65
C LEU A 388 -14.85 -7.90 -32.12
N TYR A 389 -13.62 -8.17 -32.56
CA TYR A 389 -13.35 -8.57 -33.95
C TYR A 389 -14.03 -9.89 -34.32
N ASN A 390 -14.06 -10.84 -33.40
CA ASN A 390 -14.79 -12.10 -33.64
C ASN A 390 -16.29 -11.91 -33.76
N GLU A 391 -16.88 -10.99 -33.01
CA GLU A 391 -18.31 -10.66 -33.04
C GLU A 391 -18.71 -9.89 -34.30
N PHE A 392 -18.00 -8.80 -34.59
CA PHE A 392 -18.38 -7.89 -35.69
C PHE A 392 -17.76 -8.26 -37.04
N LYS A 393 -16.71 -9.10 -37.05
CA LYS A 393 -15.90 -9.46 -38.25
C LYS A 393 -15.35 -8.26 -39.01
N ASP A 394 -15.34 -7.07 -38.38
CA ASP A 394 -14.80 -5.83 -38.92
C ASP A 394 -13.90 -5.14 -37.88
N ALA A 395 -12.63 -4.92 -38.26
CA ALA A 395 -11.66 -4.24 -37.43
C ALA A 395 -11.99 -2.75 -37.19
N LYS A 396 -12.70 -2.13 -38.13
CA LYS A 396 -13.12 -0.72 -38.03
C LYS A 396 -14.19 -0.56 -36.97
N GLU A 397 -15.24 -1.37 -37.02
CA GLU A 397 -16.32 -1.35 -36.00
C GLU A 397 -15.75 -1.67 -34.61
N SER A 398 -14.88 -2.68 -34.50
CA SER A 398 -14.18 -3.03 -33.27
C SER A 398 -13.34 -1.86 -32.74
N GLY A 399 -12.64 -1.15 -33.62
CA GLY A 399 -11.86 0.03 -33.28
C GLY A 399 -12.72 1.20 -32.77
N VAL A 400 -13.89 1.43 -33.37
CA VAL A 400 -14.85 2.46 -32.90
C VAL A 400 -15.35 2.14 -31.49
N ILE A 401 -15.62 0.86 -31.20
CA ILE A 401 -16.03 0.46 -29.86
C ILE A 401 -14.92 0.75 -28.83
N LEU A 402 -13.66 0.50 -29.20
CA LEU A 402 -12.52 0.78 -28.32
C LEU A 402 -12.28 2.28 -28.07
N LEU A 403 -12.80 3.19 -28.91
CA LEU A 403 -12.77 4.64 -28.62
C LEU A 403 -13.52 5.01 -27.32
N ASN A 404 -14.37 4.13 -26.80
CA ASN A 404 -15.00 4.34 -25.51
C ASN A 404 -13.99 4.39 -24.36
N LEU A 405 -12.84 3.73 -24.50
CA LEU A 405 -11.84 3.65 -23.43
C LEU A 405 -11.18 5.02 -23.17
N PRO A 406 -10.62 5.74 -24.15
CA PRO A 406 -10.16 7.10 -23.95
C PRO A 406 -11.23 8.04 -23.36
N LEU A 407 -12.48 7.90 -23.77
CA LEU A 407 -13.59 8.73 -23.27
C LEU A 407 -13.89 8.45 -21.79
N ALA A 408 -13.77 7.20 -21.36
CA ALA A 408 -13.92 6.81 -19.97
C ALA A 408 -12.74 7.26 -19.10
N LEU A 409 -11.51 7.21 -19.64
CA LEU A 409 -10.32 7.68 -18.93
C LEU A 409 -10.41 9.16 -18.55
N ILE A 410 -11.02 10.00 -19.39
CA ILE A 410 -11.21 11.44 -19.11
C ILE A 410 -11.84 11.65 -17.72
N GLY A 411 -12.97 11.00 -17.46
CA GLY A 411 -13.68 11.18 -16.18
C GLY A 411 -12.97 10.56 -14.99
N GLY A 412 -12.37 9.40 -15.17
CA GLY A 412 -11.59 8.76 -14.12
C GLY A 412 -10.40 9.61 -13.67
N VAL A 413 -9.70 10.24 -14.61
CA VAL A 413 -8.57 11.12 -14.31
C VAL A 413 -9.02 12.40 -13.61
N PHE A 414 -10.06 13.07 -14.12
CA PHE A 414 -10.54 14.31 -13.50
C PHE A 414 -11.08 14.10 -12.10
N ILE A 415 -11.81 13.00 -11.86
CA ILE A 415 -12.34 12.74 -10.52
C ILE A 415 -11.21 12.46 -9.52
N LEU A 416 -10.16 11.71 -9.93
CA LEU A 416 -8.98 11.51 -9.08
C LEU A 416 -8.29 12.83 -8.76
N LYS A 417 -8.18 13.74 -9.73
CA LYS A 417 -7.58 15.07 -9.49
C LYS A 417 -8.38 15.90 -8.49
N LEU A 418 -9.71 15.74 -8.49
CA LEU A 418 -10.61 16.46 -7.59
C LEU A 418 -10.73 15.84 -6.20
N THR A 419 -10.38 14.55 -6.06
CA THR A 419 -10.48 13.80 -4.79
C THR A 419 -9.11 13.59 -4.15
N SER A 420 -8.43 12.48 -4.48
CA SER A 420 -7.17 12.10 -3.84
C SER A 420 -5.93 12.83 -4.38
N GLY A 421 -5.97 13.30 -5.63
CA GLY A 421 -4.79 13.85 -6.29
C GLY A 421 -3.72 12.81 -6.67
N GLU A 422 -3.94 11.54 -6.38
CA GLU A 422 -2.99 10.45 -6.56
C GLU A 422 -3.59 9.26 -7.31
N VAL A 423 -2.73 8.53 -8.03
CA VAL A 423 -3.05 7.26 -8.67
C VAL A 423 -2.48 6.13 -7.81
N SER A 424 -3.33 5.47 -7.06
CA SER A 424 -3.00 4.26 -6.29
C SER A 424 -3.22 2.99 -7.13
N ILE A 425 -2.68 1.84 -6.67
CA ILE A 425 -2.93 0.54 -7.32
C ILE A 425 -4.42 0.21 -7.45
N PRO A 426 -5.28 0.42 -6.42
CA PRO A 426 -6.73 0.26 -6.57
C PRO A 426 -7.35 1.18 -7.63
N ALA A 427 -6.86 2.41 -7.78
CA ALA A 427 -7.33 3.31 -8.84
C ALA A 427 -7.02 2.77 -10.24
N ILE A 428 -5.82 2.19 -10.44
CA ILE A 428 -5.45 1.53 -11.71
C ILE A 428 -6.38 0.34 -12.00
N ILE A 429 -6.69 -0.48 -11.00
CA ILE A 429 -7.66 -1.58 -11.13
C ILE A 429 -9.04 -1.03 -11.50
N GLY A 430 -9.43 0.13 -10.96
CA GLY A 430 -10.64 0.86 -11.34
C GLY A 430 -10.67 1.23 -12.83
N PHE A 431 -9.56 1.73 -13.38
CA PHE A 431 -9.44 2.00 -14.82
C PHE A 431 -9.57 0.73 -15.68
N ILE A 432 -8.95 -0.37 -15.27
CA ILE A 432 -9.06 -1.65 -15.98
C ILE A 432 -10.51 -2.16 -15.98
N SER A 433 -11.16 -2.11 -14.82
CA SER A 433 -12.57 -2.50 -14.68
C SER A 433 -13.50 -1.65 -15.56
N LEU A 434 -13.20 -0.36 -15.66
CA LEU A 434 -13.93 0.60 -16.48
C LEU A 434 -13.86 0.24 -17.97
N PHE A 435 -12.76 -0.39 -18.45
CA PHE A 435 -12.65 -0.82 -19.84
C PHE A 435 -13.76 -1.78 -20.25
N GLY A 436 -14.06 -2.78 -19.42
CA GLY A 436 -15.17 -3.71 -19.69
C GLY A 436 -16.55 -3.03 -19.73
N ILE A 437 -16.79 -2.11 -18.78
CA ILE A 437 -18.07 -1.39 -18.69
C ILE A 437 -18.26 -0.45 -19.89
N ALA A 438 -17.22 0.32 -20.24
CA ALA A 438 -17.27 1.27 -21.35
C ALA A 438 -17.44 0.57 -22.70
N THR A 439 -16.74 -0.53 -22.94
CA THR A 439 -16.82 -1.32 -24.18
C THR A 439 -18.22 -1.88 -24.41
N ARG A 440 -18.88 -2.36 -23.35
CA ARG A 440 -20.27 -2.87 -23.44
C ARG A 440 -21.23 -1.83 -24.01
N ASN A 441 -21.15 -0.59 -23.58
CA ASN A 441 -22.05 0.46 -24.04
C ASN A 441 -21.87 0.77 -25.54
N GLY A 442 -20.62 0.82 -26.00
CA GLY A 442 -20.30 1.00 -27.42
C GLY A 442 -20.74 -0.18 -28.29
N MET A 443 -20.53 -1.39 -27.80
CA MET A 443 -20.95 -2.61 -28.48
C MET A 443 -22.47 -2.63 -28.71
N LEU A 444 -23.25 -2.28 -27.68
CA LEU A 444 -24.73 -2.24 -27.76
C LEU A 444 -25.24 -1.20 -28.79
N LEU A 445 -24.56 -0.05 -28.89
CA LEU A 445 -24.91 0.97 -29.87
C LEU A 445 -24.63 0.50 -31.30
N ILE A 446 -23.39 0.07 -31.56
CA ILE A 446 -22.95 -0.33 -32.91
C ILE A 446 -23.72 -1.56 -33.40
N SER A 447 -23.90 -2.58 -32.56
CA SER A 447 -24.71 -3.76 -32.89
C SER A 447 -26.15 -3.36 -33.30
N HIS A 448 -26.74 -2.38 -32.62
CA HIS A 448 -28.07 -1.91 -32.99
C HIS A 448 -28.09 -1.11 -34.29
N TYR A 449 -27.07 -0.28 -34.56
CA TYR A 449 -26.97 0.41 -35.85
C TYR A 449 -26.81 -0.56 -37.00
N THR A 450 -25.96 -1.58 -36.84
CA THR A 450 -25.77 -2.63 -37.86
C THR A 450 -27.06 -3.42 -38.09
N HIS A 451 -27.80 -3.76 -37.03
CA HIS A 451 -29.12 -4.42 -37.14
C HIS A 451 -30.14 -3.58 -37.94
N LEU A 452 -30.29 -2.30 -37.62
CA LEU A 452 -31.21 -1.39 -38.33
C LEU A 452 -30.82 -1.26 -39.81
N ARG A 453 -29.53 -1.25 -40.13
CA ARG A 453 -29.05 -1.16 -41.51
C ARG A 453 -29.23 -2.46 -42.31
N THR A 454 -28.83 -3.59 -41.70
CA THR A 454 -28.75 -4.86 -42.44
C THR A 454 -30.05 -5.66 -42.45
N VAL A 455 -30.87 -5.56 -41.39
CA VAL A 455 -32.10 -6.32 -41.25
C VAL A 455 -33.33 -5.47 -41.62
N GLU A 456 -33.35 -4.22 -41.13
CA GLU A 456 -34.47 -3.32 -41.35
C GLU A 456 -34.34 -2.39 -42.57
N ASN A 457 -33.15 -2.41 -43.23
CA ASN A 457 -32.82 -1.59 -44.40
C ASN A 457 -33.02 -0.08 -44.19
N VAL A 458 -32.76 0.41 -42.95
CA VAL A 458 -32.88 1.84 -42.62
C VAL A 458 -31.67 2.60 -43.17
N PRO A 459 -31.84 3.78 -43.81
CA PRO A 459 -30.71 4.60 -44.26
C PRO A 459 -29.76 4.94 -43.14
N LEU A 460 -28.42 5.01 -43.41
CA LEU A 460 -27.36 5.16 -42.45
C LEU A 460 -27.61 6.27 -41.41
N LYS A 461 -27.90 7.48 -41.85
CA LYS A 461 -28.15 8.63 -40.98
C LYS A 461 -29.37 8.42 -40.07
N GLN A 462 -30.41 7.83 -40.60
CA GLN A 462 -31.63 7.56 -39.84
C GLN A 462 -31.45 6.39 -38.86
N ALA A 463 -30.72 5.33 -39.26
CA ALA A 463 -30.34 4.22 -38.39
C ALA A 463 -29.51 4.65 -37.18
N VAL A 464 -28.58 5.59 -37.36
CA VAL A 464 -27.80 6.16 -36.28
C VAL A 464 -28.65 7.00 -35.33
N LEU A 465 -29.50 7.87 -35.84
CA LEU A 465 -30.39 8.70 -35.02
C LEU A 465 -31.40 7.84 -34.24
N GLN A 466 -32.10 6.94 -34.92
CA GLN A 466 -33.09 6.06 -34.32
C GLN A 466 -32.44 5.13 -33.30
N GLY A 467 -31.37 4.44 -33.69
CA GLY A 467 -30.66 3.50 -32.82
C GLY A 467 -30.09 4.14 -31.58
N SER A 468 -29.59 5.38 -31.68
CA SER A 468 -29.12 6.13 -30.51
C SER A 468 -30.25 6.46 -29.54
N MET A 469 -31.43 6.87 -30.06
CA MET A 469 -32.60 7.14 -29.22
C MET A 469 -33.19 5.88 -28.58
N ASP A 470 -33.17 4.75 -29.28
CA ASP A 470 -33.70 3.48 -28.76
C ASP A 470 -32.80 2.92 -27.64
N ARG A 471 -31.51 3.12 -27.74
CA ARG A 471 -30.52 2.66 -26.75
C ARG A 471 -30.26 3.61 -25.58
N LEU A 472 -30.79 4.85 -25.63
CA LEU A 472 -30.60 5.84 -24.57
C LEU A 472 -31.06 5.33 -23.21
N ASN A 473 -32.30 4.82 -23.11
CA ASN A 473 -32.83 4.34 -21.83
C ASN A 473 -32.07 3.15 -21.26
N PRO A 474 -31.77 2.06 -21.99
CA PRO A 474 -30.95 0.96 -21.48
C PRO A 474 -29.56 1.38 -21.00
N ILE A 475 -28.89 2.28 -21.72
CA ILE A 475 -27.55 2.78 -21.35
C ILE A 475 -27.63 3.61 -20.07
N LEU A 476 -28.59 4.55 -19.98
CA LEU A 476 -28.80 5.35 -18.77
C LEU A 476 -29.18 4.51 -17.56
N MET A 477 -30.06 3.53 -17.72
CA MET A 477 -30.46 2.64 -16.63
C MET A 477 -29.25 1.85 -16.07
N THR A 478 -28.41 1.30 -16.95
CA THR A 478 -27.22 0.57 -16.51
C THR A 478 -26.18 1.48 -15.88
N ALA A 479 -25.98 2.69 -16.41
CA ALA A 479 -25.06 3.67 -15.84
C ALA A 479 -25.54 4.15 -14.46
N LEU A 480 -26.82 4.50 -14.32
CA LEU A 480 -27.38 4.95 -13.06
C LEU A 480 -27.38 3.87 -11.98
N SER A 481 -27.75 2.63 -12.33
CA SER A 481 -27.73 1.53 -11.35
C SER A 481 -26.32 1.22 -10.87
N SER A 482 -25.33 1.21 -11.77
CA SER A 482 -23.93 1.02 -11.39
C SER A 482 -23.40 2.20 -10.57
N ALA A 483 -23.75 3.44 -10.94
CA ALA A 483 -23.36 4.63 -10.20
C ALA A 483 -23.94 4.62 -8.77
N LEU A 484 -25.24 4.34 -8.62
CA LEU A 484 -25.90 4.28 -7.31
C LEU A 484 -25.29 3.21 -6.40
N ALA A 485 -24.85 2.06 -6.96
CA ALA A 485 -24.19 1.01 -6.20
C ALA A 485 -22.78 1.43 -5.71
N LEU A 486 -22.08 2.28 -6.46
CA LEU A 486 -20.70 2.70 -6.15
C LEU A 486 -20.60 3.99 -5.32
N ILE A 487 -21.66 4.84 -5.31
CA ILE A 487 -21.66 6.08 -4.54
C ILE A 487 -21.33 5.87 -3.06
N PRO A 488 -21.93 4.91 -2.33
CA PRO A 488 -21.60 4.69 -0.92
C PRO A 488 -20.12 4.35 -0.70
N LEU A 489 -19.53 3.54 -1.59
CA LEU A 489 -18.10 3.17 -1.52
C LEU A 489 -17.18 4.36 -1.81
N ALA A 490 -17.55 5.20 -2.78
CA ALA A 490 -16.76 6.37 -3.15
C ALA A 490 -16.80 7.47 -2.07
N LEU A 491 -17.94 7.66 -1.39
CA LEU A 491 -18.10 8.69 -0.36
C LEU A 491 -17.56 8.30 1.00
N ASN A 492 -17.50 7.01 1.31
CA ASN A 492 -17.10 6.49 2.62
C ASN A 492 -15.66 5.94 2.61
N GLY A 493 -14.76 6.60 1.88
CA GLY A 493 -13.35 6.17 1.78
C GLY A 493 -12.59 6.22 3.09
N ASP A 494 -13.02 7.08 4.02
CA ASP A 494 -12.39 7.23 5.34
C ASP A 494 -12.84 6.17 6.36
N LEU A 495 -13.82 5.33 6.01
CA LEU A 495 -14.26 4.27 6.91
C LEU A 495 -13.34 3.05 6.81
N PRO A 496 -12.99 2.42 7.96
CA PRO A 496 -12.15 1.22 7.98
C PRO A 496 -12.67 0.12 7.04
N GLY A 497 -11.79 -0.40 6.19
CA GLY A 497 -12.09 -1.44 5.20
C GLY A 497 -12.54 -0.95 3.82
N ASN A 498 -12.85 0.34 3.66
CA ASN A 498 -13.24 0.94 2.37
C ASN A 498 -12.08 1.62 1.63
N GLU A 499 -10.92 1.76 2.24
CA GLU A 499 -9.79 2.52 1.72
C GLU A 499 -9.33 2.02 0.35
N ILE A 500 -9.30 0.70 0.17
CA ILE A 500 -8.92 0.06 -1.11
C ILE A 500 -10.04 0.21 -2.15
N GLN A 501 -11.30 0.09 -1.73
CA GLN A 501 -12.44 0.08 -2.64
C GLN A 501 -12.83 1.49 -3.10
N SER A 502 -12.63 2.51 -2.27
CA SER A 502 -13.04 3.89 -2.55
C SER A 502 -12.34 4.51 -3.76
N PRO A 503 -11.00 4.46 -3.91
CA PRO A 503 -10.34 4.99 -5.11
C PRO A 503 -10.78 4.27 -6.39
N MET A 504 -10.97 2.95 -6.32
CA MET A 504 -11.49 2.16 -7.44
C MET A 504 -12.91 2.60 -7.82
N ALA A 505 -13.80 2.71 -6.84
CA ALA A 505 -15.19 3.14 -7.06
C ALA A 505 -15.26 4.56 -7.61
N THR A 506 -14.42 5.47 -7.11
CA THR A 506 -14.31 6.86 -7.56
C THR A 506 -13.92 6.94 -9.03
N VAL A 507 -12.90 6.19 -9.45
CA VAL A 507 -12.47 6.12 -10.87
C VAL A 507 -13.60 5.58 -11.75
N ILE A 508 -14.24 4.49 -11.33
CA ILE A 508 -15.33 3.88 -12.10
C ILE A 508 -16.51 4.86 -12.23
N LEU A 509 -16.89 5.55 -11.16
CA LEU A 509 -17.95 6.57 -11.19
C LEU A 509 -17.66 7.70 -12.17
N GLY A 510 -16.48 8.31 -12.05
CA GLY A 510 -16.07 9.41 -12.93
C GLY A 510 -16.01 8.98 -14.39
N GLY A 511 -15.39 7.84 -14.64
CA GLY A 511 -15.29 7.29 -15.99
C GLY A 511 -16.63 6.84 -16.57
N LEU A 512 -17.51 6.26 -15.76
CA LEU A 512 -18.84 5.87 -16.19
C LEU A 512 -19.71 7.07 -16.58
N LEU A 513 -19.67 8.15 -15.81
CA LEU A 513 -20.40 9.38 -16.13
C LEU A 513 -19.94 9.99 -17.45
N THR A 514 -18.63 10.16 -17.62
CA THR A 514 -18.08 10.75 -18.85
C THR A 514 -18.24 9.84 -20.05
N SER A 515 -17.98 8.53 -19.93
CA SER A 515 -18.18 7.59 -21.03
C SER A 515 -19.63 7.54 -21.46
N THR A 516 -20.57 7.47 -20.53
CA THR A 516 -22.01 7.43 -20.86
C THR A 516 -22.46 8.68 -21.61
N PHE A 517 -21.99 9.85 -21.16
CA PHE A 517 -22.33 11.11 -21.82
C PHE A 517 -21.65 11.24 -23.18
N LEU A 518 -20.34 11.05 -23.26
CA LEU A 518 -19.57 11.25 -24.50
C LEU A 518 -19.90 10.17 -25.55
N ASN A 519 -20.12 8.92 -25.16
CA ASN A 519 -20.46 7.85 -26.09
C ASN A 519 -21.76 8.13 -26.84
N GLY A 520 -22.74 8.74 -26.19
CA GLY A 520 -23.98 9.14 -26.83
C GLY A 520 -23.79 10.11 -28.00
N PHE A 521 -22.70 10.82 -28.10
CA PHE A 521 -22.40 11.77 -29.19
C PHE A 521 -21.24 11.32 -30.08
N ILE A 522 -20.16 10.78 -29.51
CA ILE A 522 -18.94 10.46 -30.25
C ILE A 522 -19.11 9.21 -31.12
N ILE A 523 -19.69 8.13 -30.57
CA ILE A 523 -19.91 6.89 -31.32
C ILE A 523 -20.79 7.14 -32.57
N PRO A 524 -21.96 7.82 -32.47
CA PRO A 524 -22.77 8.17 -33.64
C PRO A 524 -22.00 8.96 -34.71
N ILE A 525 -21.22 9.96 -34.28
CA ILE A 525 -20.43 10.81 -35.19
C ILE A 525 -19.34 9.98 -35.90
N VAL A 526 -18.56 9.17 -35.16
CA VAL A 526 -17.47 8.38 -35.74
C VAL A 526 -18.02 7.28 -36.65
N TYR A 527 -19.10 6.61 -36.23
CA TYR A 527 -19.76 5.60 -37.06
C TYR A 527 -20.24 6.14 -38.41
N LEU A 528 -20.85 7.35 -38.42
CA LEU A 528 -21.25 8.07 -39.67
C LEU A 528 -20.05 8.49 -40.52
N LEU A 529 -18.92 8.81 -39.94
CA LEU A 529 -17.70 9.20 -40.68
C LEU A 529 -17.01 8.00 -41.35
N MET A 530 -17.10 6.84 -40.73
CA MET A 530 -16.46 5.63 -41.23
C MET A 530 -17.26 4.86 -42.27
N ASN A 531 -18.57 4.90 -42.13
CA ASN A 531 -19.48 4.28 -43.10
C ASN A 531 -19.92 5.35 -44.15
N LYS A 532 -19.59 5.12 -45.40
CA LYS A 532 -20.06 6.00 -46.47
C LYS A 532 -21.57 5.77 -46.65
N GLU A 533 -22.32 6.86 -46.93
CA GLU A 533 -23.68 6.69 -47.50
C GLU A 533 -23.53 5.90 -48.80
N ASP A 534 -24.28 4.80 -48.92
CA ASP A 534 -24.45 4.12 -50.19
C ASP A 534 -25.03 5.20 -51.13
N LYS A 535 -24.22 5.61 -52.12
CA LYS A 535 -24.70 6.49 -53.18
C LYS A 535 -25.81 5.70 -53.90
N GLU A 536 -27.07 6.19 -53.80
CA GLU A 536 -28.13 5.78 -54.68
C GLU A 536 -27.75 5.88 -56.15
#